data_9ec39c3d808d1db4d89944e114167aac
#
_entry.id   9ec39c3d808d1db4d89944e114167aac
#
_cell.length_a   1.000
_cell.length_b   1.000
_cell.length_c   1.000
_cell.angle_alpha   90.00
_cell.angle_beta   90.00
_cell.angle_gamma   90.00
#
_symmetry.space_group_name_H-M   'P 1'
#
loop_
_entity.id
_entity.type
_entity.pdbx_description
1 polymer ?
#
loop_
_entity_poly.entity_id
_entity_poly.type
_entity_poly.pdbx_seq_one_letter_code
_entity_poly.pdbx_strand_id
1 'polypeptide(L)'
;MKNFILKDENAVFHECGYGCDNAIFLSLAGRKFFLTDARYSIEARELCKDTEVIEVERNLIKDARLFLRKVGVKELGYNPHEFSAGEWEALSKGLGIRFKARANFSQISRIIKSEDEIKILKRAAQLGAERFDEFAAFVRASGEGMSEEELFFNAELIFKKKGELA
;
A
#
# COMPACT_ATOMS: atom_id res chain seq x y z
N MET A 1 -15.85 10.06 2.79
CA MET A 1 -15.31 11.39 2.42
C MET A 1 -15.26 11.47 0.91
N LYS A 2 -15.74 12.56 0.27
CA LYS A 2 -15.81 12.62 -1.20
C LYS A 2 -14.46 12.92 -1.87
N ASN A 3 -13.62 13.72 -1.21
CA ASN A 3 -12.30 14.10 -1.75
C ASN A 3 -11.23 13.81 -0.69
N PHE A 4 -10.21 13.06 -1.06
CA PHE A 4 -9.09 12.76 -0.17
C PHE A 4 -7.83 12.41 -0.96
N ILE A 5 -6.69 12.52 -0.27
CA ILE A 5 -5.37 12.14 -0.75
C ILE A 5 -4.76 11.10 0.19
N LEU A 6 -4.09 10.10 -0.37
CA LEU A 6 -3.36 9.05 0.33
C LEU A 6 -1.95 8.94 -0.22
N LYS A 7 -1.01 8.57 0.67
CA LYS A 7 0.38 8.25 0.30
C LYS A 7 0.86 6.94 0.94
N ASP A 8 0.19 6.45 1.99
CA ASP A 8 0.48 5.13 2.56
C ASP A 8 0.18 4.03 1.55
N GLU A 9 1.17 3.19 1.25
CA GLU A 9 1.09 2.16 0.21
C GLU A 9 -0.07 1.19 0.44
N ASN A 10 -0.28 0.74 1.68
CA ASN A 10 -1.38 -0.15 2.01
C ASN A 10 -2.76 0.52 1.86
N ALA A 11 -2.84 1.82 2.17
CA ALA A 11 -4.06 2.58 1.97
C ALA A 11 -4.37 2.77 0.49
N VAL A 12 -3.35 3.04 -0.32
CA VAL A 12 -3.44 3.16 -1.77
C VAL A 12 -3.86 1.82 -2.39
N PHE A 13 -3.22 0.72 -2.00
CA PHE A 13 -3.57 -0.63 -2.44
C PHE A 13 -5.04 -0.97 -2.15
N HIS A 14 -5.53 -0.65 -0.95
CA HIS A 14 -6.92 -0.87 -0.58
C HIS A 14 -7.91 -0.14 -1.49
N GLU A 15 -7.55 1.07 -1.97
CA GLU A 15 -8.44 1.90 -2.79
C GLU A 15 -8.45 1.52 -4.27
N CYS A 16 -7.35 1.02 -4.82
CA CYS A 16 -7.24 0.75 -6.25
C CYS A 16 -6.69 -0.65 -6.62
N GLY A 17 -6.27 -1.46 -5.66
CA GLY A 17 -5.76 -2.82 -5.88
C GLY A 17 -4.28 -2.88 -6.28
N TYR A 18 -3.58 -1.74 -6.30
CA TYR A 18 -2.14 -1.65 -6.54
C TYR A 18 -1.49 -0.61 -5.63
N GLY A 19 -0.27 -0.86 -5.19
CA GLY A 19 0.52 0.04 -4.34
C GLY A 19 2.00 -0.04 -4.69
N CYS A 20 2.72 1.05 -4.51
CA CYS A 20 4.17 1.11 -4.64
C CYS A 20 4.74 2.23 -3.75
N ASP A 21 6.05 2.22 -3.53
CA ASP A 21 6.75 3.15 -2.64
C ASP A 21 6.69 4.63 -3.09
N ASN A 22 6.47 4.87 -4.38
CA ASN A 22 6.42 6.22 -4.97
C ASN A 22 5.07 6.51 -5.63
N ALA A 23 4.01 6.53 -4.82
CA ALA A 23 2.65 6.80 -5.29
C ALA A 23 1.93 7.85 -4.44
N ILE A 24 1.03 8.58 -5.09
CA ILE A 24 -0.02 9.37 -4.46
C ILE A 24 -1.36 8.99 -5.10
N PHE A 25 -2.32 8.62 -4.26
CA PHE A 25 -3.68 8.37 -4.69
C PHE A 25 -4.59 9.55 -4.33
N LEU A 26 -5.47 9.90 -5.27
CA LEU A 26 -6.44 10.97 -5.13
C LEU A 26 -7.85 10.46 -5.47
N SER A 27 -8.77 10.62 -4.55
CA SER A 27 -10.20 10.51 -4.84
C SER A 27 -10.80 11.93 -4.93
N LEU A 28 -11.30 12.31 -6.10
CA LEU A 28 -11.79 13.65 -6.37
C LEU A 28 -13.13 13.59 -7.11
N ALA A 29 -14.20 14.05 -6.46
CA ALA A 29 -15.54 14.09 -7.03
C ALA A 29 -16.03 12.75 -7.64
N GLY A 30 -15.63 11.63 -7.03
CA GLY A 30 -15.99 10.28 -7.48
C GLY A 30 -15.06 9.69 -8.55
N ARG A 31 -14.05 10.43 -8.99
CA ARG A 31 -12.97 9.92 -9.85
C ARG A 31 -11.76 9.57 -9.01
N LYS A 32 -11.06 8.51 -9.41
CA LYS A 32 -9.84 8.03 -8.75
C LYS A 32 -8.63 8.28 -9.66
N PHE A 33 -7.54 8.73 -9.06
CA PHE A 33 -6.28 9.01 -9.76
C PHE A 33 -5.12 8.44 -8.97
N PHE A 34 -4.22 7.77 -9.68
CA PHE A 34 -2.99 7.20 -9.14
C PHE A 34 -1.81 7.89 -9.83
N LEU A 35 -1.06 8.67 -9.07
CA LEU A 35 0.11 9.40 -9.56
C LEU A 35 1.36 8.61 -9.18
N THR A 36 2.20 8.29 -10.15
CA THR A 36 3.46 7.57 -9.93
C THR A 36 4.46 7.86 -11.05
N ASP A 37 5.71 7.45 -10.90
CA ASP A 37 6.74 7.62 -11.93
C ASP A 37 6.74 6.46 -12.95
N ALA A 38 7.62 6.59 -13.97
CA ALA A 38 7.72 5.65 -15.08
C ALA A 38 8.09 4.21 -14.64
N ARG A 39 8.70 4.00 -13.46
CA ARG A 39 9.05 2.66 -12.95
C ARG A 39 7.82 1.81 -12.69
N TYR A 40 6.73 2.44 -12.26
CA TYR A 40 5.51 1.76 -11.82
C TYR A 40 4.30 2.03 -12.73
N SER A 41 4.36 3.02 -13.62
CA SER A 41 3.19 3.49 -14.37
C SER A 41 2.60 2.44 -15.30
N ILE A 42 3.43 1.57 -15.88
CA ILE A 42 2.98 0.50 -16.79
C ILE A 42 2.16 -0.52 -16.00
N GLU A 43 2.73 -1.08 -14.94
CA GLU A 43 2.08 -2.06 -14.08
C GLU A 43 0.82 -1.48 -13.40
N ALA A 44 0.90 -0.22 -12.94
CA ALA A 44 -0.24 0.46 -12.38
C ALA A 44 -1.43 0.58 -13.34
N ARG A 45 -1.19 0.81 -14.63
CA ARG A 45 -2.26 0.85 -15.66
C ARG A 45 -2.95 -0.49 -15.87
N GLU A 46 -2.25 -1.59 -15.63
CA GLU A 46 -2.81 -2.94 -15.74
C GLU A 46 -3.57 -3.37 -14.48
N LEU A 47 -3.08 -2.99 -13.31
CA LEU A 47 -3.57 -3.51 -12.02
C LEU A 47 -4.54 -2.59 -11.29
N CYS A 48 -4.46 -1.26 -11.48
CA CYS A 48 -5.35 -0.33 -10.80
C CYS A 48 -6.79 -0.46 -11.29
N LYS A 49 -7.71 -0.67 -10.37
CA LYS A 49 -9.15 -0.80 -10.65
C LYS A 49 -9.83 0.57 -10.63
N ASP A 50 -10.62 0.87 -11.65
CA ASP A 50 -11.42 2.10 -11.77
C ASP A 50 -10.63 3.39 -11.47
N THR A 51 -9.34 3.43 -11.85
CA THR A 51 -8.42 4.48 -11.47
C THR A 51 -7.62 4.96 -12.68
N GLU A 52 -7.57 6.26 -12.90
CA GLU A 52 -6.74 6.88 -13.95
C GLU A 52 -5.29 7.01 -13.46
N VAL A 53 -4.36 6.37 -14.15
CA VAL A 53 -2.94 6.43 -13.81
C VAL A 53 -2.29 7.60 -14.52
N ILE A 54 -1.63 8.45 -13.73
CA ILE A 54 -0.93 9.65 -14.21
C ILE A 54 0.57 9.45 -13.93
N GLU A 55 1.34 9.39 -15.00
CA GLU A 55 2.79 9.34 -14.89
C GLU A 55 3.34 10.74 -14.59
N VAL A 56 4.17 10.82 -13.55
CA VAL A 56 4.84 12.05 -13.11
C VAL A 56 6.30 12.04 -13.57
N GLU A 57 6.80 13.19 -14.05
CA GLU A 57 8.12 13.27 -14.69
C GLU A 57 9.24 13.67 -13.71
N ARG A 58 8.94 14.46 -12.69
CA ARG A 58 9.98 15.15 -11.91
C ARG A 58 9.94 14.84 -10.42
N ASN A 59 8.83 15.17 -9.79
CA ASN A 59 8.69 15.06 -8.35
C ASN A 59 7.23 14.86 -8.00
N LEU A 60 6.95 13.70 -7.40
CA LEU A 60 5.59 13.26 -7.08
C LEU A 60 4.75 14.32 -6.32
N ILE A 61 5.34 14.96 -5.31
CA ILE A 61 4.66 15.99 -4.51
C ILE A 61 4.34 17.25 -5.34
N LYS A 62 5.31 17.71 -6.15
CA LYS A 62 5.12 18.90 -7.00
C LYS A 62 4.09 18.64 -8.09
N ASP A 63 4.13 17.47 -8.69
CA ASP A 63 3.20 17.11 -9.77
C ASP A 63 1.79 16.87 -9.21
N ALA A 64 1.65 16.23 -8.04
CA ALA A 64 0.38 16.14 -7.32
C ALA A 64 -0.21 17.52 -6.99
N ARG A 65 0.64 18.46 -6.56
CA ARG A 65 0.23 19.85 -6.34
C ARG A 65 -0.28 20.53 -7.61
N LEU A 66 0.45 20.38 -8.74
CA LEU A 66 0.03 20.94 -10.03
C LEU A 66 -1.29 20.35 -10.50
N PHE A 67 -1.45 19.05 -10.32
CA PHE A 67 -2.69 18.32 -10.61
C PHE A 67 -3.87 18.85 -9.77
N LEU A 68 -3.70 18.97 -8.45
CA LEU A 68 -4.72 19.55 -7.57
C LEU A 68 -5.13 20.96 -7.95
N ARG A 69 -4.15 21.80 -8.36
CA ARG A 69 -4.41 23.16 -8.85
C ARG A 69 -5.25 23.15 -10.12
N LYS A 70 -4.95 22.24 -11.06
CA LYS A 70 -5.67 22.09 -12.33
C LYS A 70 -7.11 21.62 -12.14
N VAL A 71 -7.32 20.67 -11.23
CA VAL A 71 -8.66 20.11 -10.96
C VAL A 71 -9.54 21.09 -10.17
N GLY A 72 -8.96 21.98 -9.37
CA GLY A 72 -9.68 23.07 -8.70
C GLY A 72 -10.61 22.60 -7.58
N VAL A 73 -10.24 21.56 -6.81
CA VAL A 73 -11.04 21.10 -5.67
C VAL A 73 -11.06 22.13 -4.54
N LYS A 74 -12.21 22.27 -3.88
CA LYS A 74 -12.39 23.25 -2.79
C LYS A 74 -12.01 22.68 -1.42
N GLU A 75 -12.11 21.37 -1.25
CA GLU A 75 -11.87 20.69 0.01
C GLU A 75 -11.21 19.33 -0.23
N LEU A 76 -10.20 18.99 0.59
CA LEU A 76 -9.46 17.74 0.49
C LEU A 76 -9.12 17.20 1.88
N GLY A 77 -9.52 15.97 2.16
CA GLY A 77 -9.12 15.25 3.35
C GLY A 77 -7.75 14.61 3.19
N TYR A 78 -7.01 14.52 4.28
CA TYR A 78 -5.70 13.86 4.30
C TYR A 78 -5.39 13.27 5.66
N ASN A 79 -4.54 12.25 5.70
CA ASN A 79 -3.98 11.73 6.93
C ASN A 79 -2.65 12.46 7.21
N PRO A 80 -2.51 13.21 8.32
CA PRO A 80 -1.29 13.95 8.61
C PRO A 80 -0.07 13.05 8.87
N HIS A 81 -0.27 11.77 9.17
CA HIS A 81 0.81 10.81 9.41
C HIS A 81 1.43 10.24 8.12
N GLU A 82 0.84 10.50 6.96
CA GLU A 82 1.33 9.98 5.66
C GLU A 82 2.31 10.92 4.95
N PHE A 83 2.44 12.14 5.44
CA PHE A 83 3.31 13.17 4.85
C PHE A 83 4.30 13.70 5.87
N SER A 84 5.55 13.85 5.48
CA SER A 84 6.49 14.68 6.26
C SER A 84 6.06 16.15 6.23
N ALA A 85 6.51 16.94 7.20
CA ALA A 85 6.19 18.37 7.27
C ALA A 85 6.60 19.11 5.98
N GLY A 86 7.79 18.79 5.44
CA GLY A 86 8.29 19.39 4.20
C GLY A 86 7.48 19.01 2.96
N GLU A 87 7.08 17.75 2.84
CA GLU A 87 6.20 17.29 1.75
C GLU A 87 4.84 17.96 1.83
N TRP A 88 4.29 18.04 3.04
CA TRP A 88 3.00 18.68 3.24
C TRP A 88 3.03 20.17 2.91
N GLU A 89 4.06 20.89 3.33
CA GLU A 89 4.25 22.28 2.95
C GLU A 89 4.37 22.45 1.43
N ALA A 90 5.20 21.62 0.78
CA ALA A 90 5.40 21.63 -0.66
C ALA A 90 4.12 21.34 -1.45
N LEU A 91 3.27 20.43 -0.94
CA LEU A 91 2.00 20.07 -1.55
C LEU A 91 0.96 21.18 -1.38
N SER A 92 0.78 21.71 -0.16
CA SER A 92 -0.38 22.49 0.24
C SER A 92 -0.21 24.02 0.07
N LYS A 93 1.01 24.53 0.18
CA LYS A 93 1.30 25.98 0.19
C LYS A 93 0.74 26.72 -1.03
N GLY A 94 -0.13 27.71 -0.78
CA GLY A 94 -0.71 28.57 -1.84
C GLY A 94 -1.71 27.87 -2.77
N LEU A 95 -2.26 26.71 -2.36
CA LEU A 95 -3.48 26.15 -2.95
C LEU A 95 -4.69 26.71 -2.20
N GLY A 96 -5.69 27.19 -2.93
CA GLY A 96 -6.97 27.66 -2.35
C GLY A 96 -7.89 26.52 -1.91
N ILE A 97 -7.29 25.44 -1.37
CA ILE A 97 -7.98 24.22 -0.93
C ILE A 97 -8.12 24.24 0.59
N ARG A 98 -9.31 23.95 1.10
CA ARG A 98 -9.51 23.69 2.51
C ARG A 98 -9.07 22.26 2.82
N PHE A 99 -7.90 22.12 3.42
CA PHE A 99 -7.39 20.84 3.85
C PHE A 99 -8.01 20.40 5.19
N LYS A 100 -8.50 19.17 5.26
CA LYS A 100 -9.08 18.57 6.47
C LYS A 100 -8.20 17.43 6.96
N ALA A 101 -7.44 17.68 8.01
CA ALA A 101 -6.67 16.64 8.69
C ALA A 101 -7.62 15.62 9.35
N ARG A 102 -7.41 14.35 9.05
CA ARG A 102 -8.13 13.21 9.64
C ARG A 102 -7.13 12.10 9.92
N ALA A 103 -6.60 12.10 11.13
CA ALA A 103 -5.67 11.08 11.55
C ALA A 103 -6.26 9.68 11.37
N ASN A 104 -5.48 8.80 10.78
CA ASN A 104 -5.76 7.36 10.66
C ASN A 104 -7.06 6.97 9.92
N PHE A 105 -7.68 7.88 9.13
CA PHE A 105 -8.95 7.54 8.47
C PHE A 105 -8.82 6.35 7.51
N SER A 106 -7.67 6.24 6.83
CA SER A 106 -7.39 5.13 5.92
C SER A 106 -7.20 3.79 6.66
N GLN A 107 -6.59 3.82 7.86
CA GLN A 107 -6.47 2.65 8.71
C GLN A 107 -7.84 2.21 9.25
N ILE A 108 -8.66 3.16 9.69
CA ILE A 108 -10.01 2.89 10.22
C ILE A 108 -10.87 2.19 9.15
N SER A 109 -10.81 2.63 7.89
CA SER A 109 -11.57 2.01 6.80
C SER A 109 -11.17 0.55 6.52
N ARG A 110 -9.92 0.17 6.85
CA ARG A 110 -9.35 -1.17 6.65
C ARG A 110 -9.50 -2.11 7.87
N ILE A 111 -10.06 -1.64 9.00
CA ILE A 111 -10.26 -2.49 10.19
C ILE A 111 -11.23 -3.62 9.89
N ILE A 112 -12.35 -3.31 9.24
CA ILE A 112 -13.35 -4.30 8.84
C ILE A 112 -12.95 -4.82 7.46
N LYS A 113 -12.68 -6.12 7.37
CA LYS A 113 -12.26 -6.80 6.14
C LYS A 113 -13.49 -7.24 5.35
N SER A 114 -13.36 -7.18 4.03
CA SER A 114 -14.34 -7.77 3.11
C SER A 114 -14.32 -9.31 3.19
N GLU A 115 -15.33 -9.96 2.65
CA GLU A 115 -15.38 -11.42 2.59
C GLU A 115 -14.22 -12.02 1.80
N ASP A 116 -13.78 -11.36 0.73
CA ASP A 116 -12.66 -11.84 -0.07
C ASP A 116 -11.31 -11.65 0.63
N GLU A 117 -11.10 -10.53 1.33
CA GLU A 117 -9.94 -10.35 2.20
C GLU A 117 -9.91 -11.39 3.33
N ILE A 118 -11.06 -11.72 3.92
CA ILE A 118 -11.16 -12.78 4.95
C ILE A 118 -10.78 -14.15 4.38
N LYS A 119 -11.18 -14.49 3.16
CA LYS A 119 -10.79 -15.75 2.49
C LYS A 119 -9.27 -15.82 2.30
N ILE A 120 -8.65 -14.73 1.82
CA ILE A 120 -7.19 -14.65 1.63
C ILE A 120 -6.48 -14.78 2.98
N LEU A 121 -6.92 -14.06 4.01
CA LEU A 121 -6.34 -14.12 5.36
C LEU A 121 -6.44 -15.52 5.97
N LYS A 122 -7.59 -16.19 5.82
CA LYS A 122 -7.76 -17.59 6.29
C LYS A 122 -6.81 -18.53 5.57
N ARG A 123 -6.67 -18.40 4.24
CA ARG A 123 -5.74 -19.21 3.46
C ARG A 123 -4.30 -18.98 3.87
N ALA A 124 -3.90 -17.72 4.06
CA ALA A 124 -2.55 -17.37 4.52
C ALA A 124 -2.26 -17.92 5.93
N ALA A 125 -3.21 -17.80 6.86
CA ALA A 125 -3.07 -18.35 8.22
C ALA A 125 -2.97 -19.88 8.22
N GLN A 126 -3.77 -20.56 7.40
CA GLN A 126 -3.72 -22.01 7.24
C GLN A 126 -2.37 -22.46 6.68
N LEU A 127 -1.90 -21.81 5.60
CA LEU A 127 -0.61 -22.12 5.00
C LEU A 127 0.54 -21.89 6.00
N GLY A 128 0.50 -20.78 6.74
CA GLY A 128 1.49 -20.51 7.79
C GLY A 128 1.52 -21.60 8.87
N ALA A 129 0.34 -22.08 9.32
CA ALA A 129 0.25 -23.17 10.29
C ALA A 129 0.82 -24.49 9.73
N GLU A 130 0.46 -24.86 8.50
CA GLU A 130 0.98 -26.06 7.82
C GLU A 130 2.52 -26.03 7.72
N ARG A 131 3.08 -24.87 7.32
CA ARG A 131 4.54 -24.70 7.22
C ARG A 131 5.23 -24.70 8.57
N PHE A 132 4.61 -24.12 9.59
CA PHE A 132 5.13 -24.16 10.94
C PHE A 132 5.19 -25.60 11.49
N ASP A 133 4.16 -26.40 11.25
CA ASP A 133 4.13 -27.81 11.67
C ASP A 133 5.21 -28.63 10.93
N GLU A 134 5.41 -28.39 9.62
CA GLU A 134 6.48 -29.01 8.83
C GLU A 134 7.86 -28.63 9.37
N PHE A 135 8.08 -27.35 9.68
CA PHE A 135 9.34 -26.90 10.29
C PHE A 135 9.56 -27.49 11.68
N ALA A 136 8.54 -27.52 12.52
CA ALA A 136 8.62 -28.11 13.85
C ALA A 136 8.95 -29.60 13.79
N ALA A 137 8.39 -30.33 12.81
CA ALA A 137 8.73 -31.75 12.59
C ALA A 137 10.19 -31.91 12.13
N PHE A 138 10.66 -31.04 11.22
CA PHE A 138 12.06 -31.00 10.77
C PHE A 138 13.01 -30.76 11.95
N VAL A 139 12.74 -29.77 12.80
CA VAL A 139 13.58 -29.48 13.98
C VAL A 139 13.65 -30.64 14.94
N ARG A 140 12.52 -31.31 15.21
CA ARG A 140 12.51 -32.52 16.09
C ARG A 140 13.31 -33.71 15.52
N ALA A 141 13.31 -33.85 14.18
CA ALA A 141 13.96 -34.98 13.54
C ALA A 141 15.47 -34.75 13.29
N SER A 142 15.87 -33.52 13.04
CA SER A 142 17.20 -33.19 12.48
C SER A 142 17.85 -31.93 13.05
N GLY A 143 17.19 -31.20 13.96
CA GLY A 143 17.67 -29.90 14.45
C GLY A 143 18.76 -29.98 15.52
N GLU A 144 18.98 -31.16 16.14
CA GLU A 144 20.02 -31.33 17.17
C GLU A 144 21.41 -31.11 16.57
N GLY A 145 22.17 -30.18 17.18
CA GLY A 145 23.51 -29.83 16.72
C GLY A 145 23.57 -28.77 15.57
N MET A 146 22.42 -28.36 15.01
CA MET A 146 22.38 -27.29 14.02
C MET A 146 22.56 -25.93 14.68
N SER A 147 23.26 -25.03 13.98
CA SER A 147 23.33 -23.62 14.33
C SER A 147 21.99 -22.90 14.03
N GLU A 148 21.80 -21.72 14.63
CA GLU A 148 20.64 -20.85 14.33
C GLU A 148 20.56 -20.51 12.84
N GLU A 149 21.69 -20.25 12.18
CA GLU A 149 21.77 -19.96 10.74
C GLU A 149 21.30 -21.13 9.89
N GLU A 150 21.70 -22.36 10.22
CA GLU A 150 21.24 -23.58 9.51
C GLU A 150 19.74 -23.81 9.71
N LEU A 151 19.23 -23.59 10.93
CA LEU A 151 17.80 -23.68 11.21
C LEU A 151 17.01 -22.61 10.44
N PHE A 152 17.50 -21.37 10.40
CA PHE A 152 16.90 -20.29 9.64
C PHE A 152 16.84 -20.61 8.14
N PHE A 153 17.93 -21.08 7.56
CA PHE A 153 17.98 -21.46 6.15
C PHE A 153 16.96 -22.57 5.81
N ASN A 154 16.86 -23.59 6.66
CA ASN A 154 15.88 -24.66 6.47
C ASN A 154 14.43 -24.17 6.65
N ALA A 155 14.19 -23.23 7.59
CA ALA A 155 12.89 -22.57 7.71
C ALA A 155 12.52 -21.84 6.41
N GLU A 156 13.43 -21.04 5.85
CA GLU A 156 13.22 -20.33 4.58
C GLU A 156 12.85 -21.30 3.43
N LEU A 157 13.54 -22.44 3.32
CA LEU A 157 13.24 -23.46 2.31
C LEU A 157 11.84 -24.07 2.49
N ILE A 158 11.43 -24.32 3.72
CA ILE A 158 10.11 -24.89 4.03
C ILE A 158 9.00 -23.85 3.74
N PHE A 159 9.18 -22.60 4.20
CA PHE A 159 8.17 -21.55 4.06
C PHE A 159 8.05 -21.04 2.61
N LYS A 160 9.14 -21.03 1.84
CA LYS A 160 9.16 -20.56 0.44
C LYS A 160 8.95 -21.69 -0.60
N LYS A 161 8.48 -22.84 -0.18
CA LYS A 161 8.29 -24.01 -1.04
C LYS A 161 7.34 -23.69 -2.20
N LYS A 162 7.80 -23.93 -3.43
CA LYS A 162 7.04 -23.81 -4.68
C LYS A 162 6.44 -22.41 -4.99
N GLY A 163 7.03 -21.34 -4.54
CA GLY A 163 6.53 -19.99 -4.84
C GLY A 163 5.19 -19.65 -4.16
N GLU A 164 4.83 -20.36 -3.11
CA GLU A 164 3.62 -20.11 -2.33
C GLU A 164 3.74 -18.86 -1.42
N LEU A 165 4.97 -18.34 -1.29
CA LEU A 165 5.27 -17.04 -0.65
C LEU A 165 6.05 -16.20 -1.65
N ALA A 166 5.37 -15.30 -2.31
CA ALA A 166 5.95 -14.21 -3.07
C ALA A 166 6.10 -12.98 -2.18
#